data_1e8e64ec85572ea91c9788d9ffc413a8
#
_entry.id   1e8e64ec85572ea91c9788d9ffc413a8
#
_cell.length_a   1.000
_cell.length_b   1.000
_cell.length_c   1.000
_cell.angle_alpha   90.00
_cell.angle_beta   90.00
_cell.angle_gamma   90.00
#
_symmetry.space_group_name_H-M   'P 1'
#
loop_
_entity.id
_entity.type
_entity.pdbx_description
1 polymer ?
#
loop_
_entity_poly.entity_id
_entity_poly.type
_entity_poly.pdbx_seq_one_letter_code
_entity_poly.pdbx_strand_id
1 'polypeptide(L)'
;MALYALVYVVATVFLFPASPLTVAAGFAFGLGWGVAVVWVGSTVSAALAFLIARHVARERVERAARKRENFRAIDQAIGERGWKIIALLRLSPVVPFSISNYLYGLTSIRFGPYIFASAAGMLPATVLYVYLGVAGRAATGEERSPLKWAALAAGLAATIVATILTTRIARRELRKTRREKKKS
;
A
#
# COMPACT_ATOMS: atom_id res chain seq x y z
N MET A 1 11.52 17.29 5.77
CA MET A 1 11.20 15.87 5.56
C MET A 1 10.54 15.23 6.79
N ALA A 2 11.12 15.31 7.99
CA ALA A 2 10.53 14.73 9.20
C ALA A 2 9.11 15.26 9.50
N LEU A 3 8.89 16.57 9.41
CA LEU A 3 7.56 17.18 9.58
C LEU A 3 6.56 16.64 8.55
N TYR A 4 6.99 16.46 7.30
CA TYR A 4 6.12 15.89 6.25
C TYR A 4 5.74 14.45 6.56
N ALA A 5 6.71 13.63 6.98
CA ALA A 5 6.46 12.25 7.38
C ALA A 5 5.47 12.19 8.56
N LEU A 6 5.61 13.08 9.54
CA LEU A 6 4.68 13.18 10.67
C LEU A 6 3.26 13.55 10.20
N VAL A 7 3.13 14.59 9.36
CA VAL A 7 1.82 14.99 8.78
C VAL A 7 1.21 13.85 7.98
N TYR A 8 2.01 13.15 7.17
CA TYR A 8 1.57 11.99 6.40
C TYR A 8 1.02 10.89 7.30
N VAL A 9 1.76 10.54 8.36
CA VAL A 9 1.33 9.52 9.33
C VAL A 9 0.04 9.92 10.01
N VAL A 10 -0.03 11.12 10.56
CA VAL A 10 -1.22 11.63 11.25
C VAL A 10 -2.42 11.63 10.30
N ALA A 11 -2.29 12.22 9.12
CA ALA A 11 -3.38 12.31 8.16
C ALA A 11 -3.91 10.92 7.76
N THR A 12 -3.02 9.97 7.46
CA THR A 12 -3.42 8.63 7.00
C THR A 12 -3.98 7.76 8.13
N VAL A 13 -3.53 7.94 9.36
CA VAL A 13 -4.15 7.32 10.56
C VAL A 13 -5.57 7.85 10.74
N PHE A 14 -5.81 9.14 10.51
CA PHE A 14 -7.16 9.74 10.53
C PHE A 14 -7.96 9.53 9.22
N LEU A 15 -7.62 8.51 8.46
CA LEU A 15 -8.33 8.06 7.25
C LEU A 15 -8.27 9.04 6.07
N PHE A 16 -7.39 10.03 6.11
CA PHE A 16 -7.18 10.89 4.93
C PHE A 16 -6.58 10.08 3.78
N PRO A 17 -6.99 10.31 2.52
CA PRO A 17 -6.45 9.59 1.37
C PRO A 17 -4.94 9.79 1.23
N ALA A 18 -4.19 8.69 1.14
CA ALA A 18 -2.73 8.73 1.03
C ALA A 18 -2.23 9.24 -0.33
N SER A 19 -3.01 9.05 -1.40
CA SER A 19 -2.58 9.36 -2.77
C SER A 19 -2.23 10.82 -3.00
N PRO A 20 -3.03 11.84 -2.59
CA PRO A 20 -2.66 13.23 -2.75
C PRO A 20 -1.37 13.58 -2.02
N LEU A 21 -1.20 13.08 -0.80
CA LEU A 21 0.03 13.29 -0.04
C LEU A 21 1.24 12.65 -0.72
N THR A 22 1.08 11.46 -1.29
CA THR A 22 2.17 10.78 -1.99
C THR A 22 2.60 11.54 -3.25
N VAL A 23 1.64 12.07 -4.02
CA VAL A 23 1.93 12.93 -5.18
C VAL A 23 2.61 14.23 -4.73
N ALA A 24 2.12 14.87 -3.67
CA ALA A 24 2.72 16.10 -3.13
C ALA A 24 4.17 15.89 -2.65
N ALA A 25 4.50 14.70 -2.09
CA ALA A 25 5.87 14.36 -1.73
C ALA A 25 6.79 14.30 -2.95
N GLY A 26 6.33 13.74 -4.07
CA GLY A 26 7.06 13.70 -5.33
C GLY A 26 7.32 15.11 -5.88
N PHE A 27 6.30 15.95 -5.84
CA PHE A 27 6.40 17.35 -6.26
C PHE A 27 7.41 18.14 -5.41
N ALA A 28 7.37 17.96 -4.08
CA ALA A 28 8.19 18.72 -3.14
C ALA A 28 9.64 18.23 -3.05
N PHE A 29 9.85 16.90 -3.00
CA PHE A 29 11.15 16.29 -2.64
C PHE A 29 11.81 15.53 -3.78
N GLY A 30 11.15 15.41 -4.95
CA GLY A 30 11.64 14.61 -6.05
C GLY A 30 11.46 13.11 -5.83
N LEU A 31 12.01 12.29 -6.76
CA LEU A 31 11.73 10.85 -6.78
C LEU A 31 12.35 10.12 -5.58
N GLY A 32 13.67 10.26 -5.37
CA GLY A 32 14.39 9.48 -4.35
C GLY A 32 13.91 9.76 -2.94
N TRP A 33 13.96 11.01 -2.52
CA TRP A 33 13.53 11.43 -1.19
C TRP A 33 12.02 11.35 -1.01
N GLY A 34 11.24 11.63 -2.05
CA GLY A 34 9.78 11.47 -2.01
C GLY A 34 9.39 10.03 -1.75
N VAL A 35 9.99 9.06 -2.45
CA VAL A 35 9.75 7.62 -2.21
C VAL A 35 10.18 7.23 -0.80
N ALA A 36 11.37 7.63 -0.36
CA ALA A 36 11.88 7.26 0.97
C ALA A 36 10.96 7.77 2.10
N VAL A 37 10.61 9.06 2.07
CA VAL A 37 9.76 9.69 3.10
C VAL A 37 8.36 9.09 3.12
N VAL A 38 7.74 8.88 1.95
CA VAL A 38 6.41 8.27 1.87
C VAL A 38 6.45 6.80 2.26
N TRP A 39 7.45 6.05 1.85
CA TRP A 39 7.55 4.62 2.19
C TRP A 39 7.70 4.41 3.69
N VAL A 40 8.56 5.19 4.35
CA VAL A 40 8.70 5.17 5.80
C VAL A 40 7.41 5.63 6.47
N GLY A 41 6.85 6.78 6.06
CA GLY A 41 5.61 7.32 6.62
C GLY A 41 4.43 6.37 6.47
N SER A 42 4.24 5.76 5.30
CA SER A 42 3.17 4.79 5.07
C SER A 42 3.36 3.51 5.87
N THR A 43 4.60 3.05 6.06
CA THR A 43 4.89 1.87 6.89
C THR A 43 4.59 2.14 8.37
N VAL A 44 5.00 3.29 8.89
CA VAL A 44 4.70 3.72 10.26
C VAL A 44 3.19 3.90 10.46
N SER A 45 2.51 4.55 9.53
CA SER A 45 1.06 4.72 9.56
C SER A 45 0.31 3.37 9.53
N ALA A 46 0.76 2.45 8.68
CA ALA A 46 0.20 1.10 8.63
C ALA A 46 0.37 0.37 9.97
N ALA A 47 1.55 0.48 10.60
CA ALA A 47 1.83 -0.10 11.90
C ALA A 47 0.90 0.47 12.99
N LEU A 48 0.78 1.79 13.06
CA LEU A 48 -0.05 2.46 14.06
C LEU A 48 -1.53 2.12 13.89
N ALA A 49 -2.08 2.23 12.69
CA ALA A 49 -3.47 1.91 12.41
C ALA A 49 -3.81 0.44 12.72
N PHE A 50 -2.90 -0.48 12.38
CA PHE A 50 -3.01 -1.88 12.72
C PHE A 50 -3.03 -2.11 14.23
N LEU A 51 -2.11 -1.50 14.98
CA LEU A 51 -2.02 -1.65 16.44
C LEU A 51 -3.22 -1.02 17.15
N ILE A 52 -3.68 0.15 16.71
CA ILE A 52 -4.90 0.79 17.22
C ILE A 52 -6.10 -0.16 17.03
N ALA A 53 -6.28 -0.70 15.83
CA ALA A 53 -7.37 -1.64 15.59
C ALA A 53 -7.25 -2.90 16.46
N ARG A 54 -6.06 -3.45 16.59
CA ARG A 54 -5.80 -4.67 17.36
C ARG A 54 -6.05 -4.51 18.86
N HIS A 55 -5.67 -3.39 19.45
CA HIS A 55 -5.77 -3.22 20.90
C HIS A 55 -7.05 -2.50 21.33
N VAL A 56 -7.57 -1.57 20.51
CA VAL A 56 -8.72 -0.74 20.88
C VAL A 56 -10.05 -1.29 20.36
N ALA A 57 -10.07 -1.81 19.13
CA ALA A 57 -11.31 -2.17 18.46
C ALA A 57 -11.59 -3.67 18.39
N ARG A 58 -10.59 -4.52 18.66
CA ARG A 58 -10.67 -5.97 18.44
C ARG A 58 -11.87 -6.61 19.15
N GLU A 59 -12.06 -6.36 20.45
CA GLU A 59 -13.15 -6.97 21.21
C GLU A 59 -14.54 -6.57 20.70
N ARG A 60 -14.70 -5.30 20.28
CA ARG A 60 -15.99 -4.81 19.77
C ARG A 60 -16.30 -5.40 18.39
N VAL A 61 -15.28 -5.54 17.56
CA VAL A 61 -15.42 -6.06 16.21
C VAL A 61 -15.51 -7.58 16.20
N GLU A 62 -14.76 -8.29 17.03
CA GLU A 62 -14.92 -9.74 17.18
C GLU A 62 -16.35 -10.11 17.57
N ARG A 63 -16.97 -9.37 18.49
CA ARG A 63 -18.38 -9.57 18.85
C ARG A 63 -19.35 -9.35 17.67
N ALA A 64 -19.10 -8.35 16.86
CA ALA A 64 -19.93 -8.06 15.68
C ALA A 64 -19.61 -8.97 14.47
N ALA A 65 -18.35 -9.34 14.30
CA ALA A 65 -17.85 -10.11 13.17
C ALA A 65 -18.01 -11.63 13.35
N ARG A 66 -18.06 -12.14 14.58
CA ARG A 66 -18.36 -13.56 14.86
C ARG A 66 -19.71 -14.01 14.28
N LYS A 67 -20.62 -13.08 14.00
CA LYS A 67 -21.92 -13.33 13.38
C LYS A 67 -21.88 -13.36 11.85
N ARG A 68 -20.75 -13.07 11.19
CA ARG A 68 -20.64 -13.04 9.73
C ARG A 68 -19.68 -14.12 9.24
N GLU A 69 -20.20 -15.13 8.57
CA GLU A 69 -19.41 -16.24 7.98
C GLU A 69 -18.28 -15.76 7.07
N ASN A 70 -18.52 -14.70 6.30
CA ASN A 70 -17.50 -14.12 5.41
C ASN A 70 -16.27 -13.61 6.15
N PHE A 71 -16.40 -13.05 7.37
CA PHE A 71 -15.26 -12.59 8.15
C PHE A 71 -14.43 -13.77 8.65
N ARG A 72 -15.06 -14.85 9.09
CA ARG A 72 -14.37 -16.08 9.51
C ARG A 72 -13.55 -16.70 8.38
N ALA A 73 -14.12 -16.77 7.18
CA ALA A 73 -13.43 -17.32 6.02
C ALA A 73 -12.23 -16.49 5.62
N ILE A 74 -12.32 -15.14 5.69
CA ILE A 74 -11.22 -14.22 5.42
C ILE A 74 -10.15 -14.34 6.52
N ASP A 75 -10.55 -14.38 7.78
CA ASP A 75 -9.65 -14.48 8.92
C ASP A 75 -8.86 -15.79 8.90
N GLN A 76 -9.51 -16.90 8.60
CA GLN A 76 -8.88 -18.22 8.45
C GLN A 76 -7.92 -18.25 7.25
N ALA A 77 -8.29 -17.69 6.12
CA ALA A 77 -7.43 -17.60 4.94
C ALA A 77 -6.18 -16.74 5.19
N ILE A 78 -6.33 -15.67 5.98
CA ILE A 78 -5.24 -14.79 6.38
C ILE A 78 -4.33 -15.50 7.41
N GLY A 79 -4.85 -16.34 8.31
CA GLY A 79 -4.08 -17.04 9.33
C GLY A 79 -2.99 -17.96 8.76
N GLU A 80 -3.29 -18.67 7.69
CA GLU A 80 -2.37 -19.68 7.11
C GLU A 80 -1.29 -19.07 6.18
N ARG A 81 -1.64 -18.07 5.36
CA ARG A 81 -0.77 -17.45 4.35
C ARG A 81 -0.93 -15.95 4.25
N GLY A 82 -1.30 -15.29 5.34
CA GLY A 82 -1.77 -13.92 5.39
C GLY A 82 -0.83 -12.88 4.78
N TRP A 83 0.48 -13.03 4.94
CA TRP A 83 1.44 -12.10 4.38
C TRP A 83 1.37 -12.03 2.84
N LYS A 84 1.14 -13.17 2.15
CA LYS A 84 0.99 -13.21 0.69
C LYS A 84 -0.30 -12.53 0.25
N ILE A 85 -1.39 -12.76 0.98
CA ILE A 85 -2.70 -12.13 0.69
C ILE A 85 -2.59 -10.63 0.88
N ILE A 86 -1.93 -10.16 1.94
CA ILE A 86 -1.75 -8.72 2.18
C ILE A 86 -0.88 -8.10 1.10
N ALA A 87 0.26 -8.69 0.75
CA ALA A 87 1.11 -8.18 -0.32
C ALA A 87 0.32 -8.00 -1.64
N LEU A 88 -0.55 -8.96 -1.95
CA LEU A 88 -1.39 -8.93 -3.15
C LEU A 88 -2.50 -7.87 -3.08
N LEU A 89 -3.13 -7.74 -1.92
CA LEU A 89 -4.15 -6.71 -1.71
C LEU A 89 -3.54 -5.30 -1.75
N ARG A 90 -2.27 -5.14 -1.33
CA ARG A 90 -1.52 -3.89 -1.48
C ARG A 90 -1.24 -3.51 -2.94
N LEU A 91 -1.10 -4.50 -3.81
CA LEU A 91 -0.94 -4.31 -5.25
C LEU A 91 -2.29 -4.05 -5.96
N SER A 92 -3.41 -4.23 -5.26
CA SER A 92 -4.75 -4.03 -5.81
C SER A 92 -5.39 -2.78 -5.19
N PRO A 93 -5.85 -1.81 -5.98
CA PRO A 93 -6.45 -0.58 -5.48
C PRO A 93 -7.89 -0.76 -4.96
N VAL A 94 -8.34 -2.00 -4.73
CA VAL A 94 -9.75 -2.31 -4.37
C VAL A 94 -10.13 -1.75 -3.00
N VAL A 95 -9.20 -1.75 -2.03
CA VAL A 95 -9.47 -1.24 -0.69
C VAL A 95 -8.55 -0.06 -0.40
N PRO A 96 -9.11 1.09 0.02
CA PRO A 96 -8.31 2.26 0.38
C PRO A 96 -7.26 1.93 1.44
N PHE A 97 -6.04 2.48 1.27
CA PHE A 97 -4.89 2.21 2.14
C PHE A 97 -5.21 2.37 3.63
N SER A 98 -5.78 3.51 4.00
CA SER A 98 -6.03 3.83 5.41
C SER A 98 -7.01 2.85 6.06
N ILE A 99 -8.12 2.52 5.38
CA ILE A 99 -9.13 1.59 5.88
C ILE A 99 -8.57 0.17 5.99
N SER A 100 -7.80 -0.28 4.98
CA SER A 100 -7.24 -1.63 4.96
C SER A 100 -6.31 -1.92 6.13
N ASN A 101 -5.57 -0.91 6.63
CA ASN A 101 -4.67 -1.07 7.78
C ASN A 101 -5.45 -1.45 9.05
N TYR A 102 -6.57 -0.78 9.29
CA TYR A 102 -7.45 -1.11 10.42
C TYR A 102 -8.07 -2.51 10.26
N LEU A 103 -8.55 -2.83 9.05
CA LEU A 103 -9.13 -4.15 8.79
C LEU A 103 -8.14 -5.29 9.06
N TYR A 104 -6.87 -5.15 8.63
CA TYR A 104 -5.84 -6.14 8.90
C TYR A 104 -5.53 -6.27 10.39
N GLY A 105 -5.57 -5.18 11.17
CA GLY A 105 -5.41 -5.21 12.62
C GLY A 105 -6.44 -6.07 13.35
N LEU A 106 -7.63 -6.23 12.76
CA LEU A 106 -8.73 -7.04 13.29
C LEU A 106 -8.61 -8.53 12.95
N THR A 107 -7.74 -8.88 12.00
CA THR A 107 -7.52 -10.28 11.59
C THR A 107 -6.49 -10.98 12.47
N SER A 108 -6.36 -12.32 12.33
CA SER A 108 -5.42 -13.14 13.08
C SER A 108 -3.95 -13.02 12.65
N ILE A 109 -3.64 -12.19 11.61
CA ILE A 109 -2.28 -12.04 11.14
C ILE A 109 -1.33 -11.49 12.20
N ARG A 110 -0.11 -12.04 12.28
CA ARG A 110 0.95 -11.52 13.14
C ARG A 110 1.49 -10.18 12.61
N PHE A 111 1.88 -9.29 13.51
CA PHE A 111 2.38 -7.96 13.19
C PHE A 111 3.59 -7.96 12.23
N GLY A 112 4.60 -8.79 12.49
CA GLY A 112 5.81 -8.86 11.66
C GLY A 112 5.53 -9.20 10.19
N PRO A 113 4.88 -10.33 9.88
CA PRO A 113 4.47 -10.67 8.51
C PRO A 113 3.59 -9.61 7.85
N TYR A 114 2.71 -8.93 8.62
CA TYR A 114 1.89 -7.84 8.11
C TYR A 114 2.74 -6.64 7.66
N ILE A 115 3.65 -6.17 8.51
CA ILE A 115 4.50 -5.00 8.20
C ILE A 115 5.41 -5.30 7.01
N PHE A 116 6.05 -6.46 7.00
CA PHE A 116 6.92 -6.85 5.88
C PHE A 116 6.15 -6.90 4.55
N ALA A 117 5.00 -7.56 4.53
CA ALA A 117 4.17 -7.66 3.33
C ALA A 117 3.63 -6.29 2.89
N SER A 118 3.28 -5.42 3.84
CA SER A 118 2.81 -4.06 3.55
C SER A 118 3.94 -3.19 3.01
N ALA A 119 5.10 -3.16 3.65
CA ALA A 119 6.24 -2.37 3.22
C ALA A 119 6.69 -2.75 1.79
N ALA A 120 6.82 -4.04 1.51
CA ALA A 120 7.18 -4.53 0.17
C ALA A 120 6.06 -4.29 -0.86
N GLY A 121 4.81 -4.57 -0.50
CA GLY A 121 3.66 -4.44 -1.41
C GLY A 121 3.28 -3.01 -1.77
N MET A 122 3.62 -2.04 -0.91
CA MET A 122 3.34 -0.62 -1.17
C MET A 122 4.35 0.05 -2.10
N LEU A 123 5.57 -0.48 -2.21
CA LEU A 123 6.65 0.15 -3.00
C LEU A 123 6.25 0.50 -4.44
N PRO A 124 5.67 -0.42 -5.24
CA PRO A 124 5.32 -0.09 -6.64
C PRO A 124 4.34 1.07 -6.76
N ALA A 125 3.31 1.10 -5.90
CA ALA A 125 2.34 2.18 -5.89
C ALA A 125 2.96 3.49 -5.39
N THR A 126 3.81 3.45 -4.36
CA THR A 126 4.53 4.61 -3.84
C THR A 126 5.40 5.24 -4.93
N VAL A 127 6.19 4.43 -5.64
CA VAL A 127 7.03 4.92 -6.75
C VAL A 127 6.18 5.55 -7.84
N LEU A 128 5.05 4.93 -8.22
CA LEU A 128 4.14 5.47 -9.23
C LEU A 128 3.58 6.84 -8.83
N TYR A 129 3.01 6.97 -7.63
CA TYR A 129 2.38 8.23 -7.20
C TYR A 129 3.41 9.34 -6.96
N VAL A 130 4.58 9.03 -6.38
CA VAL A 130 5.68 9.99 -6.24
C VAL A 130 6.16 10.44 -7.61
N TYR A 131 6.28 9.52 -8.56
CA TYR A 131 6.65 9.84 -9.93
C TYR A 131 5.65 10.79 -10.61
N LEU A 132 4.34 10.58 -10.41
CA LEU A 132 3.31 11.51 -10.89
C LEU A 132 3.49 12.92 -10.32
N GLY A 133 3.92 13.03 -9.05
CA GLY A 133 4.25 14.31 -8.43
C GLY A 133 5.46 14.99 -9.07
N VAL A 134 6.52 14.23 -9.34
CA VAL A 134 7.71 14.72 -10.06
C VAL A 134 7.36 15.18 -11.48
N ALA A 135 6.54 14.42 -12.18
CA ALA A 135 6.07 14.77 -13.52
C ALA A 135 5.20 16.05 -13.50
N GLY A 136 4.33 16.18 -12.49
CA GLY A 136 3.54 17.39 -12.29
C GLY A 136 4.42 18.63 -12.07
N ARG A 137 5.47 18.52 -11.25
CA ARG A 137 6.45 19.60 -11.05
C ARG A 137 7.17 19.97 -12.35
N ALA A 138 7.59 18.98 -13.14
CA ALA A 138 8.26 19.24 -14.42
C ALA A 138 7.33 19.93 -15.43
N ALA A 139 6.03 19.68 -15.37
CA ALA A 139 5.04 20.30 -16.23
C ALA A 139 4.79 21.80 -15.91
N THR A 140 5.04 22.21 -14.67
CA THR A 140 4.88 23.62 -14.22
C THR A 140 6.15 24.45 -14.42
N GLY A 141 7.30 23.85 -14.75
CA GLY A 141 8.58 24.55 -14.96
C GLY A 141 8.67 25.19 -16.36
N GLU A 142 9.41 26.30 -16.45
CA GLU A 142 9.57 27.08 -17.68
C GLU A 142 10.38 26.36 -18.77
N GLU A 143 11.22 25.42 -18.41
CA GLU A 143 12.03 24.65 -19.38
C GLU A 143 11.27 23.46 -19.99
N ARG A 144 10.60 23.70 -21.10
CA ARG A 144 9.93 22.67 -21.90
C ARG A 144 10.93 21.99 -22.85
N SER A 145 11.83 21.17 -22.33
CA SER A 145 12.71 20.36 -23.18
C SER A 145 11.98 19.08 -23.63
N PRO A 146 11.93 18.77 -24.95
CA PRO A 146 11.37 17.52 -25.44
C PRO A 146 12.04 16.28 -24.84
N LEU A 147 13.32 16.37 -24.52
CA LEU A 147 14.09 15.29 -23.89
C LEU A 147 13.59 15.02 -22.45
N LYS A 148 13.26 16.08 -21.66
CA LYS A 148 12.68 15.91 -20.33
C LYS A 148 11.32 15.20 -20.40
N TRP A 149 10.47 15.57 -21.36
CA TRP A 149 9.16 14.92 -21.55
C TRP A 149 9.30 13.46 -21.99
N ALA A 150 10.24 13.17 -22.91
CA ALA A 150 10.52 11.80 -23.30
C ALA A 150 11.02 10.94 -22.13
N ALA A 151 11.92 11.46 -21.30
CA ALA A 151 12.42 10.77 -20.10
C ALA A 151 11.30 10.53 -19.07
N LEU A 152 10.42 11.52 -18.86
CA LEU A 152 9.25 11.37 -17.99
C LEU A 152 8.27 10.32 -18.53
N ALA A 153 7.96 10.31 -19.82
CA ALA A 153 7.09 9.31 -20.42
C ALA A 153 7.70 7.90 -20.32
N ALA A 154 9.00 7.76 -20.59
CA ALA A 154 9.70 6.48 -20.44
C ALA A 154 9.70 5.96 -19.00
N GLY A 155 9.95 6.83 -18.02
CA GLY A 155 9.89 6.48 -16.60
C GLY A 155 8.48 6.09 -16.15
N LEU A 156 7.44 6.77 -16.63
CA LEU A 156 6.05 6.41 -16.37
C LEU A 156 5.73 5.03 -16.96
N ALA A 157 6.09 4.80 -18.22
CA ALA A 157 5.89 3.52 -18.88
C ALA A 157 6.61 2.38 -18.13
N ALA A 158 7.87 2.58 -17.74
CA ALA A 158 8.64 1.61 -16.96
C ALA A 158 7.96 1.29 -15.62
N THR A 159 7.47 2.30 -14.91
CA THR A 159 6.78 2.14 -13.62
C THR A 159 5.46 1.40 -13.77
N ILE A 160 4.68 1.71 -14.81
CA ILE A 160 3.43 1.00 -15.14
C ILE A 160 3.72 -0.47 -15.46
N VAL A 161 4.72 -0.74 -16.32
CA VAL A 161 5.12 -2.10 -16.68
C VAL A 161 5.58 -2.87 -15.45
N ALA A 162 6.43 -2.30 -14.60
CA ALA A 162 6.87 -2.92 -13.36
C ALA A 162 5.68 -3.26 -12.45
N THR A 163 4.74 -2.34 -12.29
CA THR A 163 3.52 -2.54 -11.48
C THR A 163 2.65 -3.65 -12.05
N ILE A 164 2.45 -3.69 -13.37
CA ILE A 164 1.68 -4.74 -14.05
C ILE A 164 2.37 -6.11 -13.90
N LEU A 165 3.69 -6.17 -14.11
CA LEU A 165 4.45 -7.42 -13.99
C LEU A 165 4.40 -7.96 -12.57
N THR A 166 4.64 -7.11 -11.56
CA THR A 166 4.58 -7.49 -10.15
C THR A 166 3.19 -7.99 -9.78
N THR A 167 2.14 -7.30 -10.23
CA THR A 167 0.75 -7.71 -9.99
C THR A 167 0.41 -9.03 -10.70
N ARG A 168 0.89 -9.25 -11.93
CA ARG A 168 0.68 -10.51 -12.65
C ARG A 168 1.38 -11.69 -12.00
N ILE A 169 2.64 -11.51 -11.56
CA ILE A 169 3.40 -12.55 -10.85
C ILE A 169 2.68 -12.90 -9.55
N ALA A 170 2.30 -11.90 -8.78
CA ALA A 170 1.57 -12.05 -7.55
C ALA A 170 0.24 -12.82 -7.73
N ARG A 171 -0.55 -12.47 -8.75
CA ARG A 171 -1.80 -13.18 -9.10
C ARG A 171 -1.57 -14.62 -9.59
N ARG A 172 -0.47 -14.89 -10.29
CA ARG A 172 -0.11 -16.25 -10.72
C ARG A 172 0.16 -17.17 -9.54
N GLU A 173 0.90 -16.70 -8.54
CA GLU A 173 1.20 -17.48 -7.34
C GLU A 173 -0.06 -17.80 -6.53
N LEU A 174 -1.00 -16.87 -6.43
CA LEU A 174 -2.30 -17.14 -5.79
C LEU A 174 -3.12 -18.22 -6.54
N ARG A 175 -3.12 -18.18 -7.86
CA ARG A 175 -3.85 -19.17 -8.66
C ARG A 175 -3.26 -20.59 -8.51
N LYS A 176 -1.93 -20.74 -8.42
CA LYS A 176 -1.28 -22.03 -8.15
C LYS A 176 -1.71 -22.59 -6.79
N THR A 177 -1.64 -21.76 -5.76
CA THR A 177 -2.04 -22.14 -4.39
C THR A 177 -3.51 -22.56 -4.29
N ARG A 178 -4.39 -21.90 -5.06
CA ARG A 178 -5.83 -22.25 -5.09
C ARG A 178 -6.12 -23.58 -5.81
N ARG A 179 -5.30 -23.94 -6.83
CA ARG A 179 -5.41 -25.20 -7.55
C ARG A 179 -4.92 -26.38 -6.74
N GLU A 180 -3.87 -26.21 -5.94
CA GLU A 180 -3.36 -27.25 -5.04
C GLU A 180 -4.37 -27.60 -3.95
N LYS A 181 -5.04 -26.58 -3.35
CA LYS A 181 -6.11 -26.79 -2.35
C LYS A 181 -7.34 -27.49 -2.88
N LYS A 182 -7.58 -27.48 -4.19
CA LYS A 182 -8.75 -28.14 -4.81
C LYS A 182 -8.45 -29.60 -5.21
N LYS A 183 -7.18 -30.01 -5.14
CA LYS A 183 -6.74 -31.38 -5.45
C LYS A 183 -6.45 -32.23 -4.20
N SER A 184 -6.36 -31.60 -3.04
CA SER A 184 -6.28 -32.23 -1.70
C SER A 184 -7.63 -32.26 -1.02
#